data_58ef05458c3a18ac04c65ec4e45f5d62
#
_entry.id   58ef05458c3a18ac04c65ec4e45f5d62
#
_cell.length_a   1.000
_cell.length_b   1.000
_cell.length_c   1.000
_cell.angle_alpha   90.00
_cell.angle_beta   90.00
_cell.angle_gamma   90.00
#
_symmetry.space_group_name_H-M   'P 1'
#
loop_
_entity.id
_entity.type
_entity.pdbx_description
1 polymer ?
#
loop_
_entity_poly.entity_id
_entity_poly.type
_entity_poly.pdbx_seq_one_letter_code
_entity_poly.pdbx_strand_id
1 'polypeptide(L)'
;MFSVSSVSKSYGKNKVLTDVSLSVSPGECIALLGINGSGKSTLLGILSRNIKPDSGCFGFDCQANAALLPQDNPLIPELTAIDNIRLWHPGSRKTVMNSHNMSICQSLCVDSFLDKRVSKLSGGMKKRLSLAITMMSDPDLLLLDEPLASLDLLCKNGILSYLQNYITHGGSVIIATHETSALDICNKIYTLKNGHIQLAIDRNISPGYTSPETYINLIRS
;
A
#
# COMPACT_ATOMS: atom_id res chain seq x y z
N MET A 1 -9.56 -7.86 11.56
CA MET A 1 -8.20 -7.63 12.09
C MET A 1 -7.23 -8.51 11.34
N PHE A 2 -6.16 -7.94 10.82
CA PHE A 2 -5.09 -8.67 10.14
C PHE A 2 -3.87 -8.68 11.05
N SER A 3 -3.21 -9.84 11.20
CA SER A 3 -1.97 -9.93 11.97
C SER A 3 -1.02 -10.97 11.40
N VAL A 4 0.25 -10.78 11.67
CA VAL A 4 1.32 -11.79 11.53
C VAL A 4 2.06 -11.89 12.85
N SER A 5 2.49 -13.09 13.20
CA SER A 5 3.18 -13.36 14.46
C SER A 5 4.48 -14.13 14.20
N SER A 6 5.57 -13.61 14.74
CA SER A 6 6.91 -14.20 14.71
C SER A 6 7.40 -14.58 13.31
N VAL A 7 7.07 -13.73 12.32
CA VAL A 7 7.43 -13.98 10.92
C VAL A 7 8.92 -13.71 10.71
N SER A 8 9.59 -14.68 10.09
CA SER A 8 10.99 -14.54 9.65
C SER A 8 11.13 -14.87 8.17
N LYS A 9 12.07 -14.20 7.48
CA LYS A 9 12.39 -14.42 6.09
C LYS A 9 13.85 -14.18 5.78
N SER A 10 14.44 -15.13 5.04
CA SER A 10 15.82 -15.05 4.57
C SER A 10 15.87 -15.31 3.06
N TYR A 11 16.82 -14.70 2.38
CA TYR A 11 17.20 -14.99 1.00
C TYR A 11 18.66 -15.47 0.98
N GLY A 12 18.83 -16.77 0.86
CA GLY A 12 20.14 -17.41 1.03
C GLY A 12 20.68 -17.19 2.45
N LYS A 13 21.83 -16.53 2.58
CA LYS A 13 22.44 -16.22 3.88
C LYS A 13 21.97 -14.88 4.48
N ASN A 14 21.22 -14.09 3.74
CA ASN A 14 20.78 -12.78 4.17
C ASN A 14 19.43 -12.88 4.91
N LYS A 15 19.44 -12.63 6.21
CA LYS A 15 18.21 -12.51 7.02
C LYS A 15 17.59 -11.13 6.77
N VAL A 16 16.38 -11.09 6.20
CA VAL A 16 15.67 -9.86 5.87
C VAL A 16 14.64 -9.49 6.92
N LEU A 17 13.94 -10.49 7.47
CA LEU A 17 13.00 -10.30 8.56
C LEU A 17 13.31 -11.33 9.66
N THR A 18 13.24 -10.89 10.92
CA THR A 18 13.55 -11.72 12.10
C THR A 18 12.49 -11.46 13.16
N ASP A 19 11.68 -12.48 13.44
CA ASP A 19 10.65 -12.47 14.51
C ASP A 19 9.71 -11.24 14.45
N VAL A 20 9.21 -10.93 13.26
CA VAL A 20 8.34 -9.77 13.03
C VAL A 20 6.91 -10.12 13.40
N SER A 21 6.32 -9.30 14.29
CA SER A 21 4.91 -9.37 14.64
C SER A 21 4.25 -8.01 14.40
N LEU A 22 3.12 -8.00 13.70
CA LEU A 22 2.38 -6.79 13.34
C LEU A 22 0.89 -7.10 13.29
N SER A 23 0.06 -6.17 13.74
CA SER A 23 -1.39 -6.24 13.61
C SER A 23 -1.98 -4.94 13.15
N VAL A 24 -3.03 -4.99 12.32
CA VAL A 24 -3.83 -3.85 11.87
C VAL A 24 -5.31 -4.16 12.04
N SER A 25 -6.03 -3.20 12.61
CA SER A 25 -7.46 -3.26 12.85
C SER A 25 -8.25 -2.65 11.69
N PRO A 26 -9.54 -2.98 11.52
CA PRO A 26 -10.41 -2.26 10.57
C PRO A 26 -10.40 -0.75 10.84
N GLY A 27 -10.32 0.06 9.78
CA GLY A 27 -10.24 1.51 9.89
C GLY A 27 -8.90 2.04 10.41
N GLU A 28 -7.85 1.22 10.44
CA GLU A 28 -6.52 1.62 10.88
C GLU A 28 -5.55 1.76 9.71
N CYS A 29 -4.74 2.80 9.75
CA CYS A 29 -3.63 3.02 8.83
C CYS A 29 -2.30 2.91 9.58
N ILE A 30 -1.42 2.07 9.07
CA ILE A 30 -0.08 1.84 9.63
C ILE A 30 0.98 2.28 8.62
N ALA A 31 1.95 3.07 9.06
CA ALA A 31 3.16 3.35 8.30
C ALA A 31 4.30 2.40 8.69
N LEU A 32 5.02 1.91 7.68
CA LEU A 32 6.29 1.19 7.85
C LEU A 32 7.44 2.08 7.37
N LEU A 33 8.23 2.60 8.30
CA LEU A 33 9.44 3.36 8.02
C LEU A 33 10.68 2.45 8.03
N GLY A 34 11.67 2.80 7.23
CA GLY A 34 12.96 2.12 7.20
C GLY A 34 13.74 2.47 5.94
N ILE A 35 15.05 2.32 5.99
CA ILE A 35 15.92 2.54 4.84
C ILE A 35 15.61 1.56 3.69
N ASN A 36 16.09 1.87 2.50
CA ASN A 36 16.00 0.94 1.37
C ASN A 36 16.72 -0.37 1.71
N GLY A 37 16.08 -1.50 1.37
CA GLY A 37 16.59 -2.82 1.70
C GLY A 37 16.32 -3.31 3.13
N SER A 38 15.62 -2.54 3.98
CA SER A 38 15.28 -2.96 5.35
C SER A 38 14.27 -4.12 5.45
N GLY A 39 13.61 -4.48 4.34
CA GLY A 39 12.64 -5.58 4.31
C GLY A 39 11.17 -5.16 4.21
N LYS A 40 10.85 -3.87 4.02
CA LYS A 40 9.47 -3.37 3.92
C LYS A 40 8.68 -4.09 2.82
N SER A 41 9.19 -4.11 1.60
CA SER A 41 8.54 -4.80 0.46
C SER A 41 8.40 -6.29 0.69
N THR A 42 9.37 -6.93 1.39
CA THR A 42 9.28 -8.34 1.79
C THR A 42 8.15 -8.56 2.78
N LEU A 43 8.00 -7.69 3.78
CA LEU A 43 6.91 -7.78 4.76
C LEU A 43 5.54 -7.57 4.09
N LEU A 44 5.41 -6.56 3.21
CA LEU A 44 4.18 -6.36 2.42
C LEU A 44 3.89 -7.56 1.51
N GLY A 45 4.91 -8.14 0.87
CA GLY A 45 4.78 -9.35 0.05
C GLY A 45 4.33 -10.58 0.86
N ILE A 46 4.75 -10.69 2.12
CA ILE A 46 4.27 -11.74 3.03
C ILE A 46 2.81 -11.49 3.42
N LEU A 47 2.46 -10.26 3.82
CA LEU A 47 1.10 -9.89 4.20
C LEU A 47 0.09 -10.09 3.05
N SER A 48 0.52 -9.86 1.80
CA SER A 48 -0.28 -10.15 0.59
C SER A 48 -0.25 -11.62 0.17
N ARG A 49 0.47 -12.48 0.91
CA ARG A 49 0.70 -13.90 0.58
C ARG A 49 1.42 -14.16 -0.75
N ASN A 50 2.00 -13.14 -1.37
CA ASN A 50 2.84 -13.29 -2.55
C ASN A 50 4.22 -13.89 -2.22
N ILE A 51 4.66 -13.72 -0.95
CA ILE A 51 5.92 -14.28 -0.45
C ILE A 51 5.61 -15.18 0.74
N LYS A 52 6.06 -16.44 0.68
CA LYS A 52 5.97 -17.37 1.79
C LYS A 52 7.04 -17.04 2.84
N PRO A 53 6.69 -16.84 4.12
CA PRO A 53 7.65 -16.70 5.19
C PRO A 53 8.37 -18.04 5.45
N ASP A 54 9.56 -17.98 6.06
CA ASP A 54 10.32 -19.18 6.47
C ASP A 54 9.78 -19.73 7.78
N SER A 55 9.27 -18.84 8.67
CA SER A 55 8.62 -19.19 9.93
C SER A 55 7.57 -18.14 10.31
N GLY A 56 6.78 -18.44 11.34
CA GLY A 56 5.70 -17.59 11.83
C GLY A 56 4.34 -17.96 11.26
N CYS A 57 3.32 -17.25 11.68
CA CYS A 57 1.94 -17.55 11.27
C CYS A 57 1.15 -16.27 10.96
N PHE A 58 0.05 -16.46 10.20
CA PHE A 58 -0.95 -15.44 9.91
C PHE A 58 -2.09 -15.55 10.92
N GLY A 59 -2.49 -14.41 11.51
CA GLY A 59 -3.64 -14.29 12.40
C GLY A 59 -4.90 -13.76 11.68
N PHE A 60 -5.05 -14.05 10.38
CA PHE A 60 -6.23 -13.68 9.60
C PHE A 60 -6.62 -14.80 8.63
N ASP A 61 -7.90 -14.83 8.27
CA ASP A 61 -8.50 -15.85 7.42
C ASP A 61 -7.78 -15.90 6.04
N CYS A 62 -7.70 -17.12 5.47
CA CYS A 62 -7.23 -17.30 4.11
C CYS A 62 -8.15 -16.68 3.06
N GLN A 63 -9.42 -16.41 3.39
CA GLN A 63 -10.38 -15.75 2.52
C GLN A 63 -10.29 -14.22 2.57
N ALA A 64 -9.59 -13.65 3.56
CA ALA A 64 -9.42 -12.21 3.68
C ALA A 64 -8.60 -11.67 2.50
N ASN A 65 -9.13 -10.63 1.84
CA ASN A 65 -8.55 -10.06 0.63
C ASN A 65 -7.52 -8.98 0.98
N ALA A 66 -6.23 -9.33 0.88
CA ALA A 66 -5.13 -8.38 1.01
C ALA A 66 -4.55 -8.05 -0.36
N ALA A 67 -4.73 -6.81 -0.82
CA ALA A 67 -4.24 -6.36 -2.12
C ALA A 67 -2.98 -5.52 -1.97
N LEU A 68 -1.96 -5.80 -2.80
CA LEU A 68 -0.68 -5.12 -2.81
C LEU A 68 -0.53 -4.23 -4.04
N LEU A 69 -0.31 -2.93 -3.81
CA LEU A 69 0.23 -2.01 -4.80
C LEU A 69 1.76 -1.97 -4.66
N PRO A 70 2.52 -2.59 -5.57
CA PRO A 70 3.99 -2.57 -5.51
C PRO A 70 4.56 -1.19 -5.88
N GLN A 71 5.83 -0.99 -5.57
CA GLN A 71 6.55 0.24 -5.92
C GLN A 71 6.52 0.49 -7.43
N ASP A 72 6.87 -0.52 -8.22
CA ASP A 72 6.77 -0.47 -9.68
C ASP A 72 5.33 -0.76 -10.11
N ASN A 73 4.85 0.02 -11.08
CA ASN A 73 3.51 -0.17 -11.60
C ASN A 73 3.51 -1.32 -12.63
N PRO A 74 2.83 -2.45 -12.36
CA PRO A 74 2.80 -3.60 -13.28
C PRO A 74 1.81 -3.37 -14.43
N LEU A 75 2.03 -2.27 -15.17
CA LEU A 75 1.21 -1.86 -16.30
C LEU A 75 1.91 -2.19 -17.63
N ILE A 76 1.13 -2.62 -18.62
CA ILE A 76 1.62 -2.88 -19.97
C ILE A 76 1.57 -1.58 -20.78
N PRO A 77 2.72 -1.01 -21.19
CA PRO A 77 2.79 0.32 -21.82
C PRO A 77 2.04 0.43 -23.14
N GLU A 78 1.98 -0.65 -23.91
CA GLU A 78 1.38 -0.73 -25.25
C GLU A 78 -0.16 -0.74 -25.20
N LEU A 79 -0.73 -1.16 -24.09
CA LEU A 79 -2.17 -1.23 -23.88
C LEU A 79 -2.74 0.09 -23.38
N THR A 80 -4.05 0.28 -23.59
CA THR A 80 -4.79 1.39 -23.00
C THR A 80 -4.97 1.19 -21.50
N ALA A 81 -5.37 2.25 -20.77
CA ALA A 81 -5.67 2.13 -19.35
C ALA A 81 -6.81 1.13 -19.09
N ILE A 82 -7.89 1.17 -19.89
CA ILE A 82 -8.99 0.22 -19.77
C ILE A 82 -8.56 -1.23 -20.08
N ASP A 83 -7.68 -1.45 -21.04
CA ASP A 83 -7.19 -2.79 -21.33
C ASP A 83 -6.28 -3.32 -20.22
N ASN A 84 -5.47 -2.45 -19.59
CA ASN A 84 -4.74 -2.83 -18.38
C ASN A 84 -5.67 -3.20 -17.23
N ILE A 85 -6.76 -2.47 -16.99
CA ILE A 85 -7.78 -2.87 -16.00
C ILE A 85 -8.35 -4.25 -16.33
N ARG A 86 -8.66 -4.53 -17.60
CA ARG A 86 -9.24 -5.81 -18.04
C ARG A 86 -8.30 -7.01 -17.91
N LEU A 87 -7.00 -6.80 -17.84
CA LEU A 87 -6.04 -7.88 -17.55
C LEU A 87 -6.21 -8.44 -16.13
N TRP A 88 -6.48 -7.57 -15.17
CA TRP A 88 -6.64 -7.94 -13.77
C TRP A 88 -8.10 -8.26 -13.40
N HIS A 89 -9.04 -7.63 -14.08
CA HIS A 89 -10.49 -7.80 -13.92
C HIS A 89 -11.11 -8.21 -15.25
N PRO A 90 -11.06 -9.51 -15.63
CA PRO A 90 -11.51 -9.95 -16.94
C PRO A 90 -13.00 -9.68 -17.19
N GLY A 91 -13.32 -9.23 -18.41
CA GLY A 91 -14.69 -8.97 -18.81
C GLY A 91 -14.82 -7.99 -19.96
N SER A 92 -16.06 -7.75 -20.43
CA SER A 92 -16.34 -6.67 -21.35
C SER A 92 -16.12 -5.30 -20.69
N ARG A 93 -15.88 -4.25 -21.46
CA ARG A 93 -15.76 -2.88 -20.91
C ARG A 93 -16.96 -2.53 -20.01
N LYS A 94 -18.17 -2.87 -20.41
CA LYS A 94 -19.40 -2.60 -19.65
C LYS A 94 -19.43 -3.36 -18.32
N THR A 95 -18.98 -4.60 -18.32
CA THR A 95 -18.94 -5.46 -17.10
C THR A 95 -17.87 -4.98 -16.12
N VAL A 96 -16.68 -4.66 -16.63
CA VAL A 96 -15.54 -4.21 -15.83
C VAL A 96 -15.78 -2.82 -15.26
N MET A 97 -16.38 -1.92 -16.05
CA MET A 97 -16.72 -0.55 -15.63
C MET A 97 -18.16 -0.48 -15.07
N ASN A 98 -18.48 -1.39 -14.14
CA ASN A 98 -19.70 -1.30 -13.34
C ASN A 98 -19.72 -0.03 -12.47
N SER A 99 -20.82 0.26 -11.77
CA SER A 99 -20.97 1.48 -10.97
C SER A 99 -19.90 1.63 -9.90
N HIS A 100 -19.52 0.53 -9.24
CA HIS A 100 -18.48 0.51 -8.20
C HIS A 100 -17.10 0.85 -8.80
N ASN A 101 -16.66 0.13 -9.82
CA ASN A 101 -15.37 0.37 -10.45
C ASN A 101 -15.28 1.75 -11.12
N MET A 102 -16.39 2.24 -11.67
CA MET A 102 -16.48 3.60 -12.21
C MET A 102 -16.30 4.65 -11.10
N SER A 103 -16.90 4.46 -9.94
CA SER A 103 -16.73 5.34 -8.78
C SER A 103 -15.26 5.41 -8.33
N ILE A 104 -14.56 4.27 -8.29
CA ILE A 104 -13.11 4.23 -8.01
C ILE A 104 -12.34 5.03 -9.06
N CYS A 105 -12.61 4.82 -10.34
CA CYS A 105 -11.95 5.55 -11.43
C CYS A 105 -12.18 7.06 -11.33
N GLN A 106 -13.40 7.51 -11.05
CA GLN A 106 -13.73 8.92 -10.87
C GLN A 106 -13.02 9.52 -9.67
N SER A 107 -13.03 8.84 -8.52
CA SER A 107 -12.37 9.30 -7.30
C SER A 107 -10.85 9.46 -7.47
N LEU A 108 -10.24 8.64 -8.32
CA LEU A 108 -8.82 8.71 -8.67
C LEU A 108 -8.54 9.45 -9.99
N CYS A 109 -9.57 10.07 -10.62
CA CYS A 109 -9.50 10.76 -11.90
C CYS A 109 -8.91 9.89 -13.03
N VAL A 110 -9.16 8.58 -13.01
CA VAL A 110 -8.71 7.62 -14.02
C VAL A 110 -9.66 7.61 -15.22
N ASP A 111 -10.93 7.91 -15.00
CA ASP A 111 -11.99 7.98 -16.00
C ASP A 111 -11.65 8.90 -17.18
N SER A 112 -10.91 9.98 -16.94
CA SER A 112 -10.50 10.96 -17.95
C SER A 112 -9.47 10.45 -18.96
N PHE A 113 -8.85 9.27 -18.73
CA PHE A 113 -7.81 8.74 -19.62
C PHE A 113 -7.90 7.22 -19.87
N LEU A 114 -9.06 6.62 -19.67
CA LEU A 114 -9.28 5.18 -19.87
C LEU A 114 -8.84 4.67 -21.27
N ASP A 115 -9.06 5.48 -22.30
CA ASP A 115 -8.72 5.12 -23.67
C ASP A 115 -7.30 5.51 -24.10
N LYS A 116 -6.50 6.13 -23.21
CA LYS A 116 -5.10 6.47 -23.50
C LYS A 116 -4.19 5.26 -23.27
N ARG A 117 -3.19 5.09 -24.15
CA ARG A 117 -2.13 4.11 -23.94
C ARG A 117 -1.30 4.46 -22.70
N VAL A 118 -0.93 3.47 -21.91
CA VAL A 118 -0.13 3.66 -20.69
C VAL A 118 1.23 4.29 -20.98
N SER A 119 1.84 4.03 -22.15
CA SER A 119 3.07 4.69 -22.59
C SER A 119 2.95 6.22 -22.69
N LYS A 120 1.74 6.77 -22.85
CA LYS A 120 1.47 8.21 -22.95
C LYS A 120 1.02 8.83 -21.61
N LEU A 121 0.93 8.05 -20.53
CA LEU A 121 0.52 8.52 -19.21
C LEU A 121 1.74 9.07 -18.44
N SER A 122 1.52 10.12 -17.65
CA SER A 122 2.50 10.60 -16.67
C SER A 122 2.71 9.56 -15.55
N GLY A 123 3.78 9.71 -14.77
CA GLY A 123 4.04 8.86 -13.61
C GLY A 123 2.85 8.84 -12.62
N GLY A 124 2.29 10.02 -12.33
CA GLY A 124 1.11 10.15 -11.47
C GLY A 124 -0.14 9.49 -12.03
N MET A 125 -0.39 9.60 -13.35
CA MET A 125 -1.51 8.90 -13.99
C MET A 125 -1.34 7.38 -13.92
N LYS A 126 -0.11 6.87 -14.12
CA LYS A 126 0.20 5.43 -13.99
C LYS A 126 -0.02 4.95 -12.55
N LYS A 127 0.42 5.70 -11.55
CA LYS A 127 0.22 5.34 -10.14
C LYS A 127 -1.26 5.32 -9.76
N ARG A 128 -2.05 6.33 -10.19
CA ARG A 128 -3.50 6.36 -9.98
C ARG A 128 -4.22 5.18 -10.67
N LEU A 129 -3.82 4.83 -11.88
CA LEU A 129 -4.34 3.67 -12.59
C LEU A 129 -4.04 2.36 -11.83
N SER A 130 -2.79 2.18 -11.38
CA SER A 130 -2.40 0.99 -10.61
C SER A 130 -3.16 0.91 -9.29
N LEU A 131 -3.34 2.03 -8.59
CA LEU A 131 -4.14 2.07 -7.37
C LEU A 131 -5.62 1.72 -7.65
N ALA A 132 -6.21 2.27 -8.72
CA ALA A 132 -7.57 1.94 -9.12
C ALA A 132 -7.74 0.44 -9.38
N ILE A 133 -6.82 -0.17 -10.15
CA ILE A 133 -6.81 -1.62 -10.41
C ILE A 133 -6.75 -2.41 -9.09
N THR A 134 -5.88 -2.02 -8.17
CA THR A 134 -5.75 -2.69 -6.87
C THR A 134 -7.04 -2.56 -6.05
N MET A 135 -7.67 -1.39 -6.04
CA MET A 135 -8.92 -1.14 -5.30
C MET A 135 -10.14 -1.85 -5.88
N MET A 136 -10.16 -2.13 -7.19
CA MET A 136 -11.26 -2.87 -7.84
C MET A 136 -11.36 -4.33 -7.36
N SER A 137 -10.37 -4.86 -6.66
CA SER A 137 -10.46 -6.16 -5.99
C SER A 137 -11.23 -6.12 -4.67
N ASP A 138 -11.70 -4.94 -4.25
CA ASP A 138 -12.40 -4.69 -2.99
C ASP A 138 -11.63 -5.27 -1.78
N PRO A 139 -10.40 -4.76 -1.52
CA PRO A 139 -9.55 -5.34 -0.49
C PRO A 139 -10.05 -5.01 0.92
N ASP A 140 -9.93 -5.97 1.83
CA ASP A 140 -10.08 -5.74 3.28
C ASP A 140 -8.83 -5.10 3.88
N LEU A 141 -7.66 -5.41 3.28
CA LEU A 141 -6.36 -4.83 3.62
C LEU A 141 -5.63 -4.33 2.37
N LEU A 142 -5.39 -3.04 2.32
CA LEU A 142 -4.61 -2.40 1.26
C LEU A 142 -3.15 -2.24 1.70
N LEU A 143 -2.25 -2.82 0.92
CA LEU A 143 -0.80 -2.77 1.14
C LEU A 143 -0.17 -1.90 0.06
N LEU A 144 0.54 -0.86 0.45
CA LEU A 144 1.09 0.15 -0.45
C LEU A 144 2.61 0.26 -0.27
N ASP A 145 3.35 0.00 -1.34
CA ASP A 145 4.81 0.16 -1.36
C ASP A 145 5.18 1.45 -2.12
N GLU A 146 5.64 2.46 -1.38
CA GLU A 146 6.00 3.79 -1.88
C GLU A 146 4.93 4.42 -2.81
N PRO A 147 3.66 4.55 -2.36
CA PRO A 147 2.56 4.96 -3.25
C PRO A 147 2.67 6.40 -3.75
N LEU A 148 3.42 7.26 -3.07
CA LEU A 148 3.53 8.69 -3.37
C LEU A 148 4.88 9.09 -3.99
N ALA A 149 5.82 8.15 -4.13
CA ALA A 149 7.16 8.45 -4.64
C ALA A 149 7.11 9.05 -6.05
N SER A 150 7.90 10.10 -6.25
CA SER A 150 8.06 10.80 -7.55
C SER A 150 6.77 11.41 -8.12
N LEU A 151 5.77 11.70 -7.29
CA LEU A 151 4.53 12.34 -7.69
C LEU A 151 4.55 13.85 -7.37
N ASP A 152 3.86 14.64 -8.20
CA ASP A 152 3.56 16.04 -7.90
C ASP A 152 2.57 16.17 -6.73
N LEU A 153 2.52 17.36 -6.14
CA LEU A 153 1.71 17.63 -4.94
C LEU A 153 0.21 17.39 -5.15
N LEU A 154 -0.32 17.73 -6.32
CA LEU A 154 -1.75 17.56 -6.61
C LEU A 154 -2.10 16.07 -6.69
N CYS A 155 -1.25 15.27 -7.33
CA CYS A 155 -1.43 13.83 -7.39
C CYS A 155 -1.32 13.17 -6.01
N LYS A 156 -0.33 13.57 -5.18
CA LYS A 156 -0.18 13.11 -3.79
C LYS A 156 -1.45 13.38 -2.99
N ASN A 157 -1.94 14.62 -3.01
CA ASN A 157 -3.14 15.02 -2.28
C ASN A 157 -4.38 14.23 -2.71
N GLY A 158 -4.56 13.99 -4.02
CA GLY A 158 -5.67 13.18 -4.53
C GLY A 158 -5.64 11.74 -4.02
N ILE A 159 -4.47 11.11 -4.02
CA ILE A 159 -4.29 9.75 -3.48
C ILE A 159 -4.52 9.73 -1.97
N LEU A 160 -3.95 10.66 -1.21
CA LEU A 160 -4.11 10.73 0.24
C LEU A 160 -5.57 10.94 0.63
N SER A 161 -6.29 11.84 -0.04
CA SER A 161 -7.73 12.06 0.19
C SER A 161 -8.54 10.79 -0.07
N TYR A 162 -8.22 10.06 -1.14
CA TYR A 162 -8.86 8.78 -1.43
C TYR A 162 -8.60 7.75 -0.32
N LEU A 163 -7.34 7.59 0.09
CA LEU A 163 -6.96 6.66 1.17
C LEU A 163 -7.64 7.02 2.49
N GLN A 164 -7.68 8.30 2.84
CA GLN A 164 -8.35 8.77 4.05
C GLN A 164 -9.84 8.44 4.04
N ASN A 165 -10.51 8.64 2.90
CA ASN A 165 -11.91 8.24 2.74
C ASN A 165 -12.08 6.72 2.88
N TYR A 166 -11.20 5.91 2.30
CA TYR A 166 -11.24 4.45 2.42
C TYR A 166 -11.06 4.00 3.89
N ILE A 167 -10.13 4.60 4.64
CA ILE A 167 -9.89 4.30 6.06
C ILE A 167 -11.12 4.67 6.91
N THR A 168 -11.73 5.84 6.68
CA THR A 168 -12.93 6.28 7.43
C THR A 168 -14.14 5.38 7.19
N HIS A 169 -14.19 4.65 6.08
CA HIS A 169 -15.21 3.65 5.79
C HIS A 169 -14.83 2.23 6.26
N GLY A 170 -13.82 2.11 7.11
CA GLY A 170 -13.44 0.85 7.74
C GLY A 170 -12.35 0.06 7.01
N GLY A 171 -11.81 0.56 5.90
CA GLY A 171 -10.70 -0.08 5.20
C GLY A 171 -9.42 -0.05 6.02
N SER A 172 -8.64 -1.12 5.96
CA SER A 172 -7.33 -1.20 6.64
C SER A 172 -6.20 -0.91 5.65
N VAL A 173 -5.18 -0.14 6.06
CA VAL A 173 -4.08 0.25 5.17
C VAL A 173 -2.73 0.05 5.85
N ILE A 174 -1.75 -0.51 5.13
CA ILE A 174 -0.33 -0.48 5.53
C ILE A 174 0.46 0.20 4.42
N ILE A 175 1.18 1.26 4.75
CA ILE A 175 1.98 2.06 3.80
C ILE A 175 3.46 1.93 4.15
N ALA A 176 4.24 1.30 3.28
CA ALA A 176 5.70 1.41 3.34
C ALA A 176 6.10 2.70 2.63
N THR A 177 6.72 3.64 3.33
CA THR A 177 7.09 4.93 2.77
C THR A 177 8.17 5.64 3.58
N HIS A 178 8.80 6.64 2.96
CA HIS A 178 9.63 7.65 3.61
C HIS A 178 9.05 9.07 3.42
N GLU A 179 7.90 9.20 2.79
CA GLU A 179 7.20 10.46 2.53
C GLU A 179 6.40 10.90 3.78
N THR A 180 6.73 12.06 4.33
CA THR A 180 6.10 12.58 5.56
C THR A 180 4.60 12.81 5.41
N SER A 181 4.15 13.25 4.22
CA SER A 181 2.73 13.48 3.95
C SER A 181 1.85 12.21 4.07
N ALA A 182 2.41 11.02 3.80
CA ALA A 182 1.70 9.77 4.02
C ALA A 182 1.58 9.42 5.50
N LEU A 183 2.50 9.89 6.33
CA LEU A 183 2.50 9.60 7.77
C LEU A 183 1.37 10.32 8.50
N ASP A 184 0.88 11.43 7.95
CA ASP A 184 -0.16 12.25 8.58
C ASP A 184 -1.53 11.54 8.63
N ILE A 185 -1.78 10.62 7.72
CA ILE A 185 -3.01 9.82 7.71
C ILE A 185 -2.89 8.51 8.52
N CYS A 186 -1.71 8.18 9.05
CA CYS A 186 -1.47 6.92 9.75
C CYS A 186 -1.73 7.03 11.25
N ASN A 187 -2.41 6.02 11.82
CA ASN A 187 -2.66 5.90 13.26
C ASN A 187 -1.41 5.45 14.00
N LYS A 188 -0.67 4.50 13.41
CA LYS A 188 0.56 3.94 13.99
C LYS A 188 1.72 4.03 13.01
N ILE A 189 2.90 4.23 13.56
CA ILE A 189 4.15 4.26 12.78
C ILE A 189 5.10 3.25 13.37
N TYR A 190 5.50 2.30 12.55
CA TYR A 190 6.52 1.31 12.88
C TYR A 190 7.80 1.61 12.13
N THR A 191 8.93 1.33 12.77
CA THR A 191 10.24 1.29 12.12
C THR A 191 10.64 -0.14 11.84
N LEU A 192 11.22 -0.41 10.67
CA LEU A 192 11.81 -1.69 10.29
C LEU A 192 13.31 -1.51 10.06
N LYS A 193 14.10 -2.10 10.94
CA LYS A 193 15.56 -1.97 10.94
C LYS A 193 16.22 -3.31 11.26
N ASN A 194 17.23 -3.69 10.50
CA ASN A 194 17.96 -4.95 10.67
C ASN A 194 17.05 -6.18 10.79
N GLY A 195 15.94 -6.17 10.04
CA GLY A 195 14.95 -7.26 10.06
C GLY A 195 13.98 -7.26 11.24
N HIS A 196 14.07 -6.33 12.18
CA HIS A 196 13.17 -6.21 13.33
C HIS A 196 12.22 -5.03 13.17
N ILE A 197 10.97 -5.22 13.61
CA ILE A 197 9.95 -4.18 13.64
C ILE A 197 9.77 -3.63 15.05
N GLN A 198 9.61 -2.32 15.16
CA GLN A 198 9.35 -1.64 16.44
C GLN A 198 8.25 -0.58 16.25
N LEU A 199 7.28 -0.55 17.17
CA LEU A 199 6.30 0.53 17.23
C LEU A 199 7.01 1.79 17.73
N ALA A 200 7.01 2.83 16.90
CA ALA A 200 7.65 4.11 17.19
C ALA A 200 6.63 5.17 17.66
N ILE A 201 5.46 5.20 17.06
CA ILE A 201 4.39 6.16 17.39
C ILE A 201 3.05 5.43 17.34
N ASP A 202 2.21 5.66 18.35
CA ASP A 202 0.80 5.29 18.37
C ASP A 202 -0.05 6.52 18.69
N ARG A 203 -0.72 7.06 17.67
CA ARG A 203 -1.56 8.26 17.81
C ARG A 203 -2.89 7.98 18.52
N ASN A 204 -3.29 6.72 18.63
CA ASN A 204 -4.45 6.35 19.43
C ASN A 204 -4.18 6.52 20.93
N ILE A 205 -2.91 6.40 21.36
CA ILE A 205 -2.47 6.55 22.76
C ILE A 205 -2.00 7.99 23.01
N SER A 206 -1.24 8.56 22.08
CA SER A 206 -0.66 9.90 22.20
C SER A 206 -1.01 10.74 20.98
N PRO A 207 -2.22 11.29 20.91
CA PRO A 207 -2.61 12.13 19.79
C PRO A 207 -1.81 13.44 19.82
N GLY A 208 -1.19 13.77 18.69
CA GLY A 208 -0.43 15.02 18.55
C GLY A 208 0.31 15.10 17.21
N TYR A 209 0.69 16.33 16.87
CA TYR A 209 1.53 16.57 15.71
C TYR A 209 2.94 16.05 15.96
N THR A 210 3.43 15.25 15.03
CA THR A 210 4.82 14.77 15.04
C THR A 210 5.61 15.57 14.02
N SER A 211 6.68 16.22 14.45
CA SER A 211 7.49 17.04 13.54
C SER A 211 8.19 16.19 12.47
N PRO A 212 8.43 16.73 11.26
CA PRO A 212 9.19 16.02 10.22
C PRO A 212 10.58 15.55 10.69
N GLU A 213 11.22 16.31 11.59
CA GLU A 213 12.52 15.97 12.18
C GLU A 213 12.47 14.69 13.00
N THR A 214 11.37 14.47 13.73
CA THR A 214 11.16 13.23 14.50
C THR A 214 11.12 12.03 13.56
N TYR A 215 10.44 12.11 12.43
CA TYR A 215 10.38 11.02 11.44
C TYR A 215 11.75 10.73 10.83
N ILE A 216 12.52 11.77 10.51
CA ILE A 216 13.90 11.62 9.99
C ILE A 216 14.78 10.90 11.03
N ASN A 217 14.66 11.26 12.30
CA ASN A 217 15.42 10.63 13.38
C ASN A 217 15.03 9.16 13.55
N LEU A 218 13.75 8.81 13.43
CA LEU A 218 13.28 7.42 13.48
C LEU A 218 13.85 6.54 12.35
N ILE A 219 14.09 7.11 11.17
CA ILE A 219 14.70 6.36 10.06
C ILE A 219 16.21 6.18 10.26
N ARG A 220 16.88 7.16 10.88
CA ARG A 220 18.34 7.17 11.10
C ARG A 220 18.78 6.39 12.35
N SER A 221 17.96 6.38 13.40
CA SER A 221 18.20 5.61 14.64
C SER A 221 18.05 4.10 14.42
#